data_523bcacd31eca7e3fca24e9ab7e5fcd4
#
_entry.id   523bcacd31eca7e3fca24e9ab7e5fcd4
#
_cell.length_a   1.000
_cell.length_b   1.000
_cell.length_c   1.000
_cell.angle_alpha   90.00
_cell.angle_beta   90.00
_cell.angle_gamma   90.00
#
_symmetry.space_group_name_H-M   'P 1'
#
loop_
_entity.id
_entity.type
_entity.pdbx_description
1 polymer ?
#
loop_
_entity_poly.entity_id
_entity_poly.type
_entity_poly.pdbx_seq_one_letter_code
_entity_poly.pdbx_strand_id
1 'polypeptide(L)'
;YGLVGSEMCIRDRAAIEAGISVYNRSKGKPIVNSADAAGRIEYIDLAAANDAIVIALCNGEGIAKDNDERMMFMQTMMERGMEHGMDVENDMWFDPLFLVIKGMQDKQMQVLEFIKMISDMGMKSTGGLSNNSNGMPKHIRPIMDSAMVAMAMMQGLTSAIVNPNDLRLMETIKSCDIIKNNNLYADSYLEI
;
A
#
# COMPACT_ATOMS: atom_id res chain seq x y z
N TYR A 1 6.31 -5.93 20.11
CA TYR A 1 6.67 -4.81 21.02
C TYR A 1 7.35 -3.66 20.29
N GLY A 2 8.31 -3.93 19.42
CA GLY A 2 9.07 -2.90 18.72
C GLY A 2 8.28 -2.17 17.63
N LEU A 3 7.27 -2.80 17.05
CA LEU A 3 6.55 -2.27 15.92
C LEU A 3 5.71 -1.02 16.25
N VAL A 4 5.03 -1.00 17.39
CA VAL A 4 4.24 0.18 17.79
C VAL A 4 5.13 1.37 18.13
N GLY A 5 6.24 1.14 18.79
CA GLY A 5 7.23 2.18 19.07
C GLY A 5 8.00 2.63 17.82
N SER A 6 8.32 1.71 16.92
CA SER A 6 9.02 2.03 15.68
C SER A 6 8.14 2.76 14.68
N GLU A 7 6.84 2.44 14.60
CA GLU A 7 5.92 3.19 13.73
C GLU A 7 5.78 4.65 14.17
N MET A 8 5.78 4.95 15.46
CA MET A 8 5.83 6.32 15.94
C MET A 8 7.17 7.00 15.66
N CYS A 9 8.27 6.27 15.71
CA CYS A 9 9.61 6.78 15.39
C CYS A 9 9.85 6.95 13.88
N ILE A 10 9.21 6.16 13.02
CA ILE A 10 9.30 6.26 11.54
C ILE A 10 8.74 7.58 11.01
N ARG A 11 8.02 8.35 11.80
CA ARG A 11 7.63 9.72 11.48
C ARG A 11 8.75 10.75 11.66
N ASP A 12 9.87 10.34 12.24
CA ASP A 12 11.04 11.20 12.37
C ASP A 12 11.84 11.17 11.06
N ARG A 13 11.85 12.29 10.37
CA ARG A 13 12.59 12.48 9.12
C ARG A 13 14.06 12.08 9.25
N ALA A 14 14.72 12.44 10.34
CA ALA A 14 16.12 12.11 10.57
C ALA A 14 16.35 10.60 10.68
N ALA A 15 15.42 9.86 11.28
CA ALA A 15 15.49 8.40 11.35
C ALA A 15 15.31 7.74 9.97
N ILE A 16 14.41 8.28 9.14
CA ILE A 16 14.22 7.81 7.76
C ILE A 16 15.47 8.07 6.92
N GLU A 17 16.04 9.28 6.99
CA GLU A 17 17.28 9.65 6.30
C GLU A 17 18.45 8.75 6.71
N ALA A 18 18.62 8.49 8.01
CA ALA A 18 19.63 7.57 8.52
C ALA A 18 19.41 6.14 8.00
N GLY A 19 18.17 5.65 7.98
CA GLY A 19 17.82 4.34 7.43
C GLY A 19 18.15 4.22 5.95
N ILE A 20 17.79 5.22 5.14
CA ILE A 20 18.08 5.25 3.70
C ILE A 20 19.59 5.25 3.45
N SER A 21 20.37 5.99 4.24
CA SER A 21 21.81 6.12 4.05
C SER A 21 22.58 4.81 4.20
N VAL A 22 22.07 3.86 4.99
CA VAL A 22 22.67 2.54 5.24
C VAL A 22 21.99 1.40 4.48
N TYR A 23 20.93 1.71 3.71
CA TYR A 23 20.13 0.69 3.01
C TYR A 23 20.95 0.01 1.91
N ASN A 24 20.95 -1.32 1.89
CA ASN A 24 21.62 -2.08 0.85
C ASN A 24 20.79 -2.13 -0.44
N ARG A 25 21.17 -1.37 -1.44
CA ARG A 25 20.45 -1.23 -2.72
C ARG A 25 20.62 -2.40 -3.69
N SER A 26 21.37 -3.44 -3.33
CA SER A 26 21.63 -4.59 -4.21
C SER A 26 20.35 -5.34 -4.61
N LYS A 27 19.24 -5.15 -3.87
CA LYS A 27 17.94 -5.78 -4.13
C LYS A 27 16.83 -4.80 -4.55
N GLY A 28 17.16 -3.54 -4.79
CA GLY A 28 16.20 -2.52 -5.21
C GLY A 28 16.31 -1.23 -4.41
N LYS A 29 15.39 -0.31 -4.71
CA LYS A 29 15.31 0.98 -4.02
C LYS A 29 14.71 0.82 -2.62
N PRO A 30 15.11 1.64 -1.63
CA PRO A 30 14.42 1.73 -0.35
C PRO A 30 13.00 2.25 -0.56
N ILE A 31 12.09 1.90 0.35
CA ILE A 31 10.70 2.37 0.32
C ILE A 31 10.44 3.24 1.54
N VAL A 32 10.02 4.48 1.30
CA VAL A 32 9.58 5.42 2.34
C VAL A 32 8.09 5.22 2.61
N ASN A 33 7.73 4.87 3.83
CA ASN A 33 6.34 4.69 4.24
C ASN A 33 6.00 5.67 5.37
N SER A 34 5.23 6.68 5.09
CA SER A 34 4.51 7.11 3.91
C SER A 34 4.41 8.63 3.86
N ALA A 35 4.26 9.18 2.66
CA ALA A 35 3.79 10.54 2.46
C ALA A 35 2.25 10.60 2.49
N ASP A 36 1.69 11.78 2.75
CA ASP A 36 0.28 12.09 2.53
C ASP A 36 0.15 13.53 1.96
N ALA A 37 -1.05 13.91 1.54
CA ALA A 37 -1.26 15.20 0.88
C ALA A 37 -1.29 16.41 1.86
N ALA A 38 -1.09 16.19 3.15
CA ALA A 38 -1.13 17.24 4.18
C ALA A 38 0.19 17.31 4.96
N GLY A 39 0.27 16.61 6.07
CA GLY A 39 1.34 16.78 7.06
C GLY A 39 2.68 16.13 6.71
N ARG A 40 2.76 15.32 5.64
CA ARG A 40 3.96 14.54 5.28
C ARG A 40 4.26 14.57 3.78
N ILE A 41 3.82 15.59 3.08
CA ILE A 41 4.06 15.73 1.64
C ILE A 41 5.56 15.86 1.33
N GLU A 42 6.35 16.41 2.25
CA GLU A 42 7.81 16.55 2.14
C GLU A 42 8.57 15.21 2.12
N TYR A 43 7.92 14.09 2.44
CA TYR A 43 8.55 12.78 2.29
C TYR A 43 8.65 12.34 0.83
N ILE A 44 7.88 12.97 -0.06
CA ILE A 44 8.06 12.82 -1.52
C ILE A 44 9.40 13.44 -1.92
N ASP A 45 9.73 14.64 -1.42
CA ASP A 45 10.99 15.32 -1.67
C ASP A 45 12.17 14.49 -1.18
N LEU A 46 12.01 13.91 0.03
CA LEU A 46 13.01 13.03 0.62
C LEU A 46 13.24 11.78 -0.22
N ALA A 47 12.18 11.15 -0.70
CA ALA A 47 12.27 9.98 -1.56
C ALA A 47 12.93 10.31 -2.90
N ALA A 48 12.53 11.41 -3.52
CA ALA A 48 13.12 11.90 -4.77
C ALA A 48 14.64 12.16 -4.64
N ALA A 49 15.02 12.90 -3.59
CA ALA A 49 16.42 13.25 -3.33
C ALA A 49 17.32 12.02 -3.06
N ASN A 50 16.73 10.89 -2.69
CA ASN A 50 17.45 9.67 -2.33
C ASN A 50 17.20 8.50 -3.29
N ASP A 51 16.63 8.72 -4.47
CA ASP A 51 16.28 7.65 -5.42
C ASP A 51 15.56 6.48 -4.71
N ALA A 52 14.51 6.81 -3.97
CA ALA A 52 13.68 5.90 -3.18
C ALA A 52 12.26 5.83 -3.74
N ILE A 53 11.57 4.72 -3.49
CA ILE A 53 10.13 4.61 -3.69
C ILE A 53 9.43 5.29 -2.51
N VAL A 54 8.28 5.93 -2.75
CA VAL A 54 7.42 6.45 -1.70
C VAL A 54 6.03 5.82 -1.76
N ILE A 55 5.53 5.38 -0.61
CA ILE A 55 4.12 5.06 -0.45
C ILE A 55 3.37 6.37 -0.26
N ALA A 56 2.49 6.70 -1.20
CA ALA A 56 1.69 7.91 -1.22
C ALA A 56 0.27 7.58 -0.72
N LEU A 57 0.01 7.85 0.57
CA LEU A 57 -1.27 7.60 1.20
C LEU A 57 -2.30 8.64 0.72
N CYS A 58 -3.36 8.20 0.05
CA CYS A 58 -4.38 9.06 -0.56
C CYS A 58 -5.32 9.66 0.49
N ASN A 59 -4.74 10.37 1.45
CA ASN A 59 -5.39 11.08 2.56
C ASN A 59 -4.85 12.50 2.69
N GLY A 60 -5.66 13.36 3.34
CA GLY A 60 -5.25 14.67 3.83
C GLY A 60 -5.06 14.67 5.35
N GLU A 61 -5.61 15.68 6.04
CA GLU A 61 -5.62 15.72 7.51
C GLU A 61 -6.46 14.60 8.14
N GLY A 62 -7.29 13.94 7.35
CA GLY A 62 -8.13 12.82 7.75
C GLY A 62 -8.39 11.83 6.60
N ILE A 63 -9.20 10.82 6.90
CA ILE A 63 -9.63 9.84 5.90
C ILE A 63 -10.47 10.55 4.83
N ALA A 64 -10.14 10.32 3.56
CA ALA A 64 -10.91 10.84 2.43
C ALA A 64 -12.39 10.40 2.52
N LYS A 65 -13.29 11.34 2.27
CA LYS A 65 -14.75 11.10 2.37
C LYS A 65 -15.27 10.20 1.24
N ASP A 66 -14.65 10.31 0.05
CA ASP A 66 -15.03 9.61 -1.19
C ASP A 66 -13.84 9.46 -2.14
N ASN A 67 -14.08 8.89 -3.33
CA ASN A 67 -13.04 8.66 -4.33
C ASN A 67 -12.61 9.95 -5.05
N ASP A 68 -13.46 10.96 -5.13
CA ASP A 68 -13.09 12.25 -5.72
C ASP A 68 -12.04 12.94 -4.83
N GLU A 69 -12.23 12.92 -3.53
CA GLU A 69 -11.26 13.47 -2.58
C GLU A 69 -9.95 12.66 -2.55
N ARG A 70 -10.03 11.29 -2.64
CA ARG A 70 -8.81 10.46 -2.80
C ARG A 70 -8.04 10.84 -4.07
N MET A 71 -8.75 11.06 -5.17
CA MET A 71 -8.14 11.44 -6.44
C MET A 71 -7.47 12.81 -6.34
N MET A 72 -8.10 13.77 -5.68
CA MET A 72 -7.50 15.08 -5.43
C MET A 72 -6.20 14.98 -4.64
N PHE A 73 -6.18 14.19 -3.56
CA PHE A 73 -4.96 13.95 -2.79
C PHE A 73 -3.88 13.23 -3.60
N MET A 74 -4.27 12.23 -4.39
CA MET A 74 -3.36 11.54 -5.30
C MET A 74 -2.72 12.52 -6.29
N GLN A 75 -3.51 13.36 -6.95
CA GLN A 75 -3.03 14.36 -7.91
C GLN A 75 -2.05 15.35 -7.26
N THR A 76 -2.38 15.87 -6.09
CA THR A 76 -1.48 16.77 -5.34
C THR A 76 -0.12 16.13 -5.08
N MET A 77 -0.11 14.85 -4.68
CA MET A 77 1.15 14.12 -4.44
C MET A 77 1.90 13.80 -5.74
N MET A 78 1.18 13.47 -6.83
CA MET A 78 1.78 13.25 -8.15
C MET A 78 2.47 14.51 -8.67
N GLU A 79 1.79 15.67 -8.59
CA GLU A 79 2.36 16.96 -8.98
C GLU A 79 3.66 17.23 -8.20
N ARG A 80 3.64 17.00 -6.87
CA ARG A 80 4.85 17.15 -6.04
C ARG A 80 5.96 16.20 -6.49
N GLY A 81 5.65 14.94 -6.81
CA GLY A 81 6.62 13.98 -7.32
C GLY A 81 7.25 14.42 -8.65
N MET A 82 6.42 14.88 -9.58
CA MET A 82 6.88 15.40 -10.89
C MET A 82 7.77 16.65 -10.73
N GLU A 83 7.41 17.58 -9.86
CA GLU A 83 8.23 18.78 -9.55
C GLU A 83 9.64 18.41 -9.07
N HIS A 84 9.77 17.30 -8.34
CA HIS A 84 11.05 16.80 -7.83
C HIS A 84 11.70 15.74 -8.73
N GLY A 85 11.17 15.53 -9.95
CA GLY A 85 11.76 14.65 -10.94
C GLY A 85 11.61 13.14 -10.66
N MET A 86 10.63 12.75 -9.87
CA MET A 86 10.33 11.33 -9.63
C MET A 86 9.71 10.67 -10.87
N ASP A 87 10.03 9.41 -11.09
CA ASP A 87 9.26 8.52 -11.95
C ASP A 87 7.96 8.11 -11.22
N VAL A 88 6.89 8.92 -11.44
CA VAL A 88 5.63 8.76 -10.72
C VAL A 88 4.99 7.39 -10.97
N GLU A 89 5.16 6.82 -12.16
CA GLU A 89 4.61 5.50 -12.51
C GLU A 89 5.32 4.36 -11.76
N ASN A 90 6.61 4.50 -11.49
CA ASN A 90 7.41 3.43 -10.92
C ASN A 90 7.79 3.65 -9.45
N ASP A 91 8.01 4.88 -9.03
CA ASP A 91 8.56 5.20 -7.71
C ASP A 91 7.52 5.78 -6.74
N MET A 92 6.28 6.00 -7.17
CA MET A 92 5.16 6.34 -6.29
C MET A 92 4.15 5.20 -6.24
N TRP A 93 3.94 4.64 -5.04
CA TRP A 93 2.95 3.58 -4.83
C TRP A 93 1.78 4.14 -4.03
N PHE A 94 0.63 4.25 -4.68
CA PHE A 94 -0.54 4.89 -4.09
C PHE A 94 -1.28 3.95 -3.15
N ASP A 95 -1.49 4.40 -1.90
CA ASP A 95 -2.25 3.65 -0.89
C ASP A 95 -3.65 4.27 -0.74
N PRO A 96 -4.71 3.57 -1.17
CA PRO A 96 -6.10 4.02 -1.04
C PRO A 96 -6.59 4.07 0.41
N LEU A 97 -5.81 3.51 1.35
CA LEU A 97 -6.14 3.20 2.73
C LEU A 97 -7.22 2.12 2.84
N PHE A 98 -6.82 0.88 3.12
CA PHE A 98 -7.79 -0.16 3.51
C PHE A 98 -8.48 0.24 4.81
N LEU A 99 -9.79 0.42 4.75
CA LEU A 99 -10.61 0.87 5.87
C LEU A 99 -11.02 -0.30 6.77
N VAL A 100 -11.16 -0.03 8.07
CA VAL A 100 -11.64 -1.01 9.04
C VAL A 100 -13.11 -1.36 8.74
N ILE A 101 -13.41 -2.62 8.44
CA ILE A 101 -14.79 -3.06 8.16
C ILE A 101 -15.71 -2.76 9.34
N LYS A 102 -15.22 -2.96 10.56
CA LYS A 102 -15.99 -2.67 11.77
C LYS A 102 -16.19 -1.15 11.92
N GLY A 103 -17.34 -0.69 11.47
CA GLY A 103 -17.74 0.71 11.50
C GLY A 103 -17.61 1.46 10.16
N MET A 104 -16.99 0.84 9.12
CA MET A 104 -16.85 1.43 7.79
C MET A 104 -17.14 0.41 6.67
N GLN A 105 -18.07 -0.50 6.93
CA GLN A 105 -18.43 -1.58 5.98
C GLN A 105 -18.99 -1.02 4.66
N ASP A 106 -19.76 0.04 4.73
CA ASP A 106 -20.40 0.71 3.60
C ASP A 106 -19.39 1.38 2.63
N LYS A 107 -18.15 1.62 3.10
CA LYS A 107 -17.11 2.27 2.33
C LYS A 107 -16.11 1.32 1.65
N GLN A 108 -16.22 0.01 1.87
CA GLN A 108 -15.22 -0.95 1.37
C GLN A 108 -15.18 -1.00 -0.16
N MET A 109 -16.33 -0.94 -0.81
CA MET A 109 -16.39 -0.95 -2.28
C MET A 109 -15.73 0.28 -2.89
N GLN A 110 -15.84 1.45 -2.27
CA GLN A 110 -15.15 2.66 -2.73
C GLN A 110 -13.63 2.49 -2.76
N VAL A 111 -13.06 1.79 -1.76
CA VAL A 111 -11.61 1.50 -1.73
C VAL A 111 -11.21 0.60 -2.90
N LEU A 112 -11.99 -0.45 -3.17
CA LEU A 112 -11.74 -1.36 -4.29
C LEU A 112 -11.87 -0.65 -5.64
N GLU A 113 -12.89 0.19 -5.81
CA GLU A 113 -13.09 1.01 -7.01
C GLU A 113 -11.91 1.97 -7.20
N PHE A 114 -11.40 2.57 -6.13
CA PHE A 114 -10.25 3.46 -6.24
C PHE A 114 -8.96 2.72 -6.64
N ILE A 115 -8.75 1.49 -6.16
CA ILE A 115 -7.65 0.63 -6.64
C ILE A 115 -7.76 0.44 -8.17
N LYS A 116 -8.97 0.20 -8.67
CA LYS A 116 -9.19 0.09 -10.12
C LYS A 116 -8.86 1.39 -10.85
N MET A 117 -9.27 2.55 -10.31
CA MET A 117 -8.95 3.85 -10.91
C MET A 117 -7.42 4.05 -10.99
N ILE A 118 -6.68 3.74 -9.94
CA ILE A 118 -5.20 3.78 -9.93
C ILE A 118 -4.64 2.87 -11.02
N SER A 119 -5.15 1.63 -11.12
CA SER A 119 -4.71 0.66 -12.13
C SER A 119 -5.03 1.11 -13.55
N ASP A 120 -6.21 1.67 -13.80
CA ASP A 120 -6.62 2.19 -15.12
C ASP A 120 -5.75 3.38 -15.58
N MET A 121 -5.17 4.11 -14.65
CA MET A 121 -4.19 5.17 -14.92
C MET A 121 -2.75 4.63 -15.15
N GLY A 122 -2.53 3.32 -15.08
CA GLY A 122 -1.21 2.70 -15.20
C GLY A 122 -0.31 2.87 -13.98
N MET A 123 -0.86 3.36 -12.85
CA MET A 123 -0.10 3.61 -11.63
C MET A 123 -0.05 2.38 -10.73
N LYS A 124 0.92 2.36 -9.83
CA LYS A 124 1.08 1.27 -8.84
C LYS A 124 0.29 1.59 -7.58
N SER A 125 -0.36 0.55 -7.03
CA SER A 125 -1.07 0.64 -5.76
C SER A 125 -0.50 -0.31 -4.72
N THR A 126 -0.62 0.10 -3.46
CA THR A 126 -0.23 -0.71 -2.29
C THR A 126 -1.20 -0.47 -1.14
N GLY A 127 -1.03 -1.15 -0.03
CA GLY A 127 -1.79 -0.86 1.19
C GLY A 127 -1.58 -1.85 2.32
N GLY A 128 -1.83 -1.40 3.53
CA GLY A 128 -1.80 -2.21 4.74
C GLY A 128 -3.05 -3.05 4.88
N LEU A 129 -3.04 -4.27 4.36
CA LEU A 129 -4.24 -5.12 4.28
C LEU A 129 -4.85 -5.42 5.66
N SER A 130 -4.03 -5.59 6.71
CA SER A 130 -4.50 -5.94 8.06
C SER A 130 -5.39 -4.87 8.71
N ASN A 131 -5.43 -3.64 8.17
CA ASN A 131 -6.38 -2.63 8.61
C ASN A 131 -7.82 -3.08 8.40
N ASN A 132 -8.10 -3.76 7.29
CA ASN A 132 -9.42 -4.26 6.92
C ASN A 132 -10.08 -5.06 8.05
N SER A 133 -9.34 -5.99 8.66
CA SER A 133 -9.83 -6.89 9.71
C SER A 133 -9.54 -6.39 11.15
N ASN A 134 -9.05 -5.16 11.31
CA ASN A 134 -8.71 -4.64 12.63
C ASN A 134 -9.92 -4.65 13.57
N GLY A 135 -9.69 -5.08 14.83
CA GLY A 135 -10.74 -5.22 15.82
C GLY A 135 -11.64 -6.46 15.68
N MET A 136 -11.39 -7.34 14.69
CA MET A 136 -12.07 -8.63 14.56
C MET A 136 -11.38 -9.72 15.42
N PRO A 137 -12.12 -10.78 15.81
CA PRO A 137 -11.54 -11.96 16.45
C PRO A 137 -10.43 -12.57 15.60
N LYS A 138 -9.32 -12.99 16.23
CA LYS A 138 -8.11 -13.47 15.53
C LYS A 138 -8.37 -14.57 14.50
N HIS A 139 -9.30 -15.50 14.78
CA HIS A 139 -9.61 -16.62 13.88
C HIS A 139 -10.44 -16.22 12.65
N ILE A 140 -11.06 -15.03 12.65
CA ILE A 140 -11.83 -14.50 11.53
C ILE A 140 -10.96 -13.65 10.60
N ARG A 141 -9.92 -12.99 11.13
CA ARG A 141 -9.08 -12.08 10.37
C ARG A 141 -8.50 -12.69 9.08
N PRO A 142 -7.93 -13.91 9.08
CA PRO A 142 -7.42 -14.53 7.85
C PRO A 142 -8.49 -14.71 6.77
N ILE A 143 -9.74 -14.99 7.18
CA ILE A 143 -10.85 -15.15 6.23
C ILE A 143 -11.14 -13.83 5.52
N MET A 144 -11.26 -12.76 6.31
CA MET A 144 -11.61 -11.45 5.82
C MET A 144 -10.47 -10.85 4.96
N ASP A 145 -9.23 -10.96 5.43
CA ASP A 145 -8.06 -10.45 4.73
C ASP A 145 -7.84 -11.19 3.40
N SER A 146 -8.07 -12.52 3.35
CA SER A 146 -8.02 -13.32 2.13
C SER A 146 -9.10 -12.89 1.11
N ALA A 147 -10.32 -12.66 1.55
CA ALA A 147 -11.38 -12.18 0.67
C ALA A 147 -11.06 -10.79 0.11
N MET A 148 -10.61 -9.86 0.98
CA MET A 148 -10.28 -8.50 0.56
C MET A 148 -9.11 -8.47 -0.41
N VAL A 149 -8.03 -9.23 -0.16
CA VAL A 149 -6.89 -9.24 -1.09
C VAL A 149 -7.27 -9.81 -2.45
N ALA A 150 -8.09 -10.86 -2.52
CA ALA A 150 -8.55 -11.42 -3.78
C ALA A 150 -9.35 -10.38 -4.60
N MET A 151 -10.27 -9.68 -3.95
CA MET A 151 -11.05 -8.60 -4.58
C MET A 151 -10.14 -7.45 -5.04
N ALA A 152 -9.19 -7.03 -4.22
CA ALA A 152 -8.26 -5.95 -4.53
C ALA A 152 -7.31 -6.33 -5.69
N MET A 153 -6.81 -7.56 -5.73
CA MET A 153 -5.99 -8.08 -6.83
C MET A 153 -6.76 -8.10 -8.16
N MET A 154 -8.06 -8.41 -8.13
CA MET A 154 -8.93 -8.31 -9.33
C MET A 154 -9.08 -6.88 -9.80
N GLN A 155 -9.04 -5.89 -8.91
CA GLN A 155 -9.08 -4.47 -9.26
C GLN A 155 -7.71 -3.91 -9.68
N GLY A 156 -6.66 -4.72 -9.66
CA GLY A 156 -5.33 -4.31 -10.12
C GLY A 156 -4.37 -3.88 -9.01
N LEU A 157 -4.64 -4.24 -7.75
CA LEU A 157 -3.66 -4.04 -6.68
C LEU A 157 -2.31 -4.65 -7.06
N THR A 158 -1.24 -3.84 -6.99
CA THR A 158 0.11 -4.27 -7.42
C THR A 158 0.96 -4.82 -6.29
N SER A 159 0.74 -4.36 -5.06
CA SER A 159 1.44 -4.85 -3.87
C SER A 159 0.59 -4.67 -2.61
N ALA A 160 0.96 -5.32 -1.51
CA ALA A 160 0.32 -5.14 -0.23
C ALA A 160 1.28 -5.42 0.93
N ILE A 161 1.09 -4.70 2.04
CA ILE A 161 1.77 -5.00 3.30
C ILE A 161 0.90 -6.02 4.04
N VAL A 162 1.42 -7.23 4.19
CA VAL A 162 0.68 -8.39 4.72
C VAL A 162 1.51 -9.16 5.74
N ASN A 163 0.85 -10.02 6.52
CA ASN A 163 1.54 -11.00 7.36
C ASN A 163 1.93 -12.23 6.52
N PRO A 164 3.21 -12.46 6.22
CA PRO A 164 3.62 -13.59 5.39
C PRO A 164 3.47 -14.96 6.09
N ASN A 165 3.24 -14.96 7.41
CA ASN A 165 3.00 -16.19 8.18
C ASN A 165 1.51 -16.59 8.21
N ASP A 166 0.63 -15.82 7.60
CA ASP A 166 -0.77 -16.20 7.41
C ASP A 166 -0.90 -17.08 6.17
N LEU A 167 -0.84 -18.40 6.38
CA LEU A 167 -0.88 -19.40 5.29
C LEU A 167 -2.11 -19.21 4.40
N ARG A 168 -3.29 -19.01 4.99
CA ARG A 168 -4.53 -18.83 4.24
C ARG A 168 -4.46 -17.62 3.30
N LEU A 169 -3.91 -16.52 3.80
CA LEU A 169 -3.73 -15.31 3.02
C LEU A 169 -2.74 -15.54 1.88
N MET A 170 -1.60 -16.18 2.17
CA MET A 170 -0.56 -16.44 1.16
C MET A 170 -1.03 -17.43 0.09
N GLU A 171 -1.76 -18.49 0.46
CA GLU A 171 -2.40 -19.42 -0.47
C GLU A 171 -3.39 -18.69 -1.39
N THR A 172 -4.19 -17.77 -0.83
CA THR A 172 -5.13 -16.96 -1.61
C THR A 172 -4.40 -16.06 -2.62
N ILE A 173 -3.34 -15.37 -2.21
CA ILE A 173 -2.53 -14.51 -3.10
C ILE A 173 -1.93 -15.33 -4.24
N LYS A 174 -1.29 -16.47 -3.94
CA LYS A 174 -0.72 -17.37 -4.95
C LYS A 174 -1.79 -17.90 -5.92
N SER A 175 -2.95 -18.26 -5.40
CA SER A 175 -4.08 -18.72 -6.23
C SER A 175 -4.57 -17.64 -7.18
N CYS A 176 -4.69 -16.38 -6.69
CA CYS A 176 -5.05 -15.24 -7.51
C CYS A 176 -4.02 -14.98 -8.62
N ASP A 177 -2.72 -15.11 -8.33
CA ASP A 177 -1.66 -14.94 -9.34
C ASP A 177 -1.75 -15.97 -10.47
N ILE A 178 -2.09 -17.21 -10.14
CA ILE A 178 -2.33 -18.25 -11.16
C ILE A 178 -3.57 -17.91 -11.99
N ILE A 179 -4.69 -17.57 -11.33
CA ILE A 179 -5.95 -17.25 -12.02
C ILE A 179 -5.78 -16.04 -12.95
N LYS A 180 -4.98 -15.04 -12.55
CA LYS A 180 -4.63 -13.87 -13.36
C LYS A 180 -3.59 -14.15 -14.45
N ASN A 181 -3.09 -15.37 -14.54
CA ASN A 181 -2.01 -15.74 -15.46
C ASN A 181 -0.69 -14.95 -15.24
N ASN A 182 -0.45 -14.49 -14.03
CA ASN A 182 0.80 -13.85 -13.64
C ASN A 182 1.91 -14.89 -13.43
N ASN A 183 1.54 -16.12 -13.04
CA ASN A 183 2.43 -17.25 -12.85
C ASN A 183 1.87 -18.49 -13.54
N LEU A 184 2.77 -19.36 -14.03
CA LEU A 184 2.38 -20.66 -14.57
C LEU A 184 1.92 -21.58 -13.44
N TYR A 185 0.85 -22.33 -13.70
CA TYR A 185 0.37 -23.34 -12.77
C TYR A 185 1.42 -24.43 -12.53
N ALA A 186 1.69 -24.68 -11.26
CA ALA A 186 2.40 -25.86 -10.77
C ALA A 186 1.91 -26.15 -9.34
N ASP A 187 1.71 -27.42 -9.00
CA ASP A 187 1.27 -27.81 -7.66
C ASP A 187 2.20 -27.24 -6.59
N SER A 188 3.51 -27.33 -6.81
CA SER A 188 4.55 -26.85 -5.91
C SER A 188 4.52 -25.32 -5.69
N TYR A 189 3.91 -24.54 -6.57
CA TYR A 189 3.75 -23.10 -6.36
C TYR A 189 2.73 -22.78 -5.26
N LEU A 190 1.72 -23.63 -5.10
CA LEU A 190 0.68 -23.48 -4.06
C LEU A 190 1.10 -24.04 -2.70
N GLU A 191 2.10 -24.93 -2.67
CA GLU A 191 2.67 -25.44 -1.42
C GLU A 191 3.49 -24.35 -0.72
N ILE A 192 3.17 -24.10 0.57
CA ILE A 192 3.78 -23.02 1.37
C ILE A 192 4.50 -23.63 2.58
#